data_0c94723b492775e89dac1e820e7a1426
#
_entry.id   0c94723b492775e89dac1e820e7a1426
#
_cell.length_a   1.000
_cell.length_b   1.000
_cell.length_c   1.000
_cell.angle_alpha   90.00
_cell.angle_beta   90.00
_cell.angle_gamma   90.00
#
_symmetry.space_group_name_H-M   'P 1'
#
loop_
_entity.id
_entity.type
_entity.pdbx_description
1 polymer ?
#
loop_
_entity_poly.entity_id
_entity_poly.type
_entity_poly.pdbx_seq_one_letter_code
_entity_poly.pdbx_strand_id
1 'polypeptide(L)'
;MVKRSTGSSDDAMRELSQEEKKKRGRPRRNGDTMRDGAAVLEAQAVLNGTDDEKRRPPKKTAFIVAGAASSGSIRAVGEQWLDELLVVRGLSVKTVESYRQDIASLAAFEDESGRGELPARDALAMLDDEELLLFVVWLRQRGDGKRTLARRLSCLRGFLGWCVEQKIAESNPAELLDGPKLPKVLPNVLSREEVLALIDAPDRRSKLGRRDHAMLELMYASGLRVSELVGLRPLDIDLQSGVVRVFGKGRKERLVPMHARALAVMDDYLNNVRQDFMPQESRVFLNRSGKGLTRQAVWKLIRRYALAAHIERAISPHTMRHTFATHLLEGGADLRTVQMLLGHSDLAATELYTHVRSDILEDVYRRCHPRSSFRNGEGE
;
A
#
# COMPACT_ATOMS: atom_id res chain seq x y z
N MET A 1 -24.47 19.78 68.28
CA MET A 1 -25.63 19.10 67.70
C MET A 1 -26.11 19.88 66.49
N VAL A 2 -25.76 19.51 65.29
CA VAL A 2 -26.37 20.00 64.07
C VAL A 2 -26.45 18.84 63.06
N LYS A 3 -27.69 18.44 62.75
CA LYS A 3 -28.00 17.38 61.78
C LYS A 3 -27.83 17.94 60.38
N ARG A 4 -27.05 17.24 59.53
CA ARG A 4 -26.98 17.47 58.11
C ARG A 4 -28.05 16.60 57.45
N SER A 5 -28.91 17.24 56.66
CA SER A 5 -29.85 16.60 55.73
C SER A 5 -29.17 16.35 54.38
N THR A 6 -29.04 15.10 54.00
CA THR A 6 -28.74 14.68 52.63
C THR A 6 -30.01 14.17 52.00
N GLY A 7 -30.46 14.83 50.97
CA GLY A 7 -31.57 14.39 50.13
C GLY A 7 -31.63 15.22 48.88
N SER A 8 -31.83 14.54 47.75
CA SER A 8 -32.19 15.13 46.45
C SER A 8 -31.04 15.30 45.44
N SER A 9 -30.52 14.18 44.96
CA SER A 9 -29.83 14.14 43.66
C SER A 9 -30.26 12.96 42.79
N ASP A 10 -30.91 11.95 43.40
CA ASP A 10 -31.29 10.72 42.68
C ASP A 10 -32.69 10.77 42.02
N ASP A 11 -33.55 11.66 42.46
CA ASP A 11 -34.92 11.78 41.90
C ASP A 11 -34.95 12.56 40.58
N ALA A 12 -34.07 13.55 40.41
CA ALA A 12 -33.93 14.31 39.17
C ALA A 12 -33.38 13.49 37.99
N MET A 13 -32.57 12.47 38.27
CA MET A 13 -32.01 11.57 37.23
C MET A 13 -33.02 10.51 36.79
N ARG A 14 -33.99 10.18 37.59
CA ARG A 14 -35.03 9.21 37.23
C ARG A 14 -36.14 9.79 36.34
N GLU A 15 -36.45 11.06 36.47
CA GLU A 15 -37.46 11.73 35.62
C GLU A 15 -36.95 11.96 34.19
N LEU A 16 -35.68 12.31 33.99
CA LEU A 16 -35.06 12.49 32.68
C LEU A 16 -34.96 11.18 31.91
N SER A 17 -34.81 10.03 32.58
CA SER A 17 -34.76 8.71 31.93
C SER A 17 -36.14 8.20 31.46
N GLN A 18 -37.26 8.74 31.99
CA GLN A 18 -38.61 8.34 31.55
C GLN A 18 -39.14 9.18 30.39
N GLU A 19 -38.71 10.43 30.24
CA GLU A 19 -39.04 11.25 29.08
C GLU A 19 -38.34 10.83 27.79
N GLU A 20 -37.08 10.36 27.86
CA GLU A 20 -36.38 9.83 26.68
C GLU A 20 -36.97 8.51 26.15
N LYS A 21 -37.56 7.68 26.99
CA LYS A 21 -38.22 6.43 26.57
C LYS A 21 -39.56 6.63 25.88
N LYS A 22 -40.22 7.79 26.06
CA LYS A 22 -41.52 8.10 25.41
C LYS A 22 -41.36 8.70 24.01
N LYS A 23 -40.16 9.12 23.59
CA LYS A 23 -39.91 9.69 22.25
C LYS A 23 -39.44 8.67 21.19
N ARG A 24 -39.29 7.39 21.55
CA ARG A 24 -39.04 6.33 20.57
C ARG A 24 -40.39 5.76 20.04
N GLY A 25 -41.02 6.55 19.18
CA GLY A 25 -42.19 6.11 18.40
C GLY A 25 -41.78 5.04 17.39
N ARG A 26 -42.73 4.09 17.19
CA ARG A 26 -42.69 2.92 16.31
C ARG A 26 -42.18 3.26 14.90
N PRO A 27 -41.45 2.34 14.22
CA PRO A 27 -41.08 2.52 12.82
C PRO A 27 -42.36 2.45 11.96
N ARG A 28 -42.63 3.50 11.21
CA ARG A 28 -43.63 3.49 10.13
C ARG A 28 -43.05 2.68 8.96
N ARG A 29 -43.71 1.61 8.60
CA ARG A 29 -43.64 1.01 7.27
C ARG A 29 -44.25 2.01 6.30
N ASN A 30 -43.45 2.60 5.43
CA ASN A 30 -43.90 3.06 4.11
C ASN A 30 -42.68 3.01 3.19
N GLY A 31 -42.75 2.17 2.16
CA GLY A 31 -41.87 2.24 1.03
C GLY A 31 -42.21 3.50 0.23
N ASP A 32 -41.30 4.44 0.29
CA ASP A 32 -41.10 5.46 -0.73
C ASP A 32 -39.64 5.78 -0.70
N THR A 33 -38.94 5.22 -1.66
CA THR A 33 -37.58 5.59 -1.99
C THR A 33 -37.61 6.99 -2.61
N MET A 34 -37.61 8.03 -1.76
CA MET A 34 -37.20 9.34 -2.22
C MET A 34 -35.73 9.26 -2.59
N ARG A 35 -35.46 9.22 -3.89
CA ARG A 35 -34.17 9.49 -4.47
C ARG A 35 -33.82 10.94 -4.15
N ASP A 36 -33.05 11.14 -3.10
CA ASP A 36 -32.64 12.47 -2.63
C ASP A 36 -31.65 13.06 -3.64
N GLY A 37 -32.14 13.99 -4.47
CA GLY A 37 -31.28 14.73 -5.42
C GLY A 37 -30.07 15.42 -4.76
N ALA A 38 -30.15 15.69 -3.46
CA ALA A 38 -29.06 16.21 -2.66
C ALA A 38 -27.89 15.19 -2.51
N ALA A 39 -28.18 13.89 -2.35
CA ALA A 39 -27.15 12.85 -2.24
C ALA A 39 -26.40 12.65 -3.56
N VAL A 40 -27.09 12.78 -4.69
CA VAL A 40 -26.47 12.72 -6.03
C VAL A 40 -25.59 13.94 -6.29
N LEU A 41 -26.01 15.13 -5.88
CA LEU A 41 -25.23 16.36 -5.97
C LEU A 41 -23.97 16.33 -5.10
N GLU A 42 -24.08 15.76 -3.89
CA GLU A 42 -22.93 15.59 -2.99
C GLU A 42 -21.92 14.56 -3.54
N ALA A 43 -22.39 13.49 -4.15
CA ALA A 43 -21.55 12.52 -4.84
C ALA A 43 -20.82 13.15 -6.05
N GLN A 44 -21.50 13.97 -6.84
CA GLN A 44 -20.94 14.68 -7.98
C GLN A 44 -19.87 15.70 -7.56
N ALA A 45 -20.09 16.42 -6.45
CA ALA A 45 -19.12 17.35 -5.88
C ALA A 45 -17.84 16.66 -5.37
N VAL A 46 -17.93 15.39 -4.99
CA VAL A 46 -16.78 14.58 -4.55
C VAL A 46 -15.91 14.11 -5.71
N LEU A 47 -16.50 13.95 -6.88
CA LEU A 47 -15.87 13.43 -8.10
C LEU A 47 -15.32 14.55 -8.98
N ASN A 48 -15.97 15.73 -9.02
CA ASN A 48 -15.61 16.82 -9.93
C ASN A 48 -14.31 17.50 -9.52
N GLY A 49 -13.31 17.07 -10.16
CA GLY A 49 -12.04 17.73 -10.19
C GLY A 49 -11.26 17.33 -11.43
N THR A 50 -11.55 18.07 -12.53
CA THR A 50 -11.00 17.90 -13.87
C THR A 50 -9.49 17.91 -13.94
N ASP A 51 -8.87 17.01 -14.68
CA ASP A 51 -8.13 17.26 -15.89
C ASP A 51 -7.57 15.99 -16.55
N ASP A 52 -7.57 16.09 -17.83
CA ASP A 52 -7.51 15.19 -18.95
C ASP A 52 -6.12 14.62 -19.24
N GLU A 53 -5.97 13.37 -19.66
CA GLU A 53 -5.36 12.92 -20.91
C GLU A 53 -5.20 11.40 -21.03
N LYS A 54 -5.82 10.88 -22.03
CA LYS A 54 -5.68 9.70 -22.88
C LYS A 54 -4.63 8.63 -22.53
N ARG A 55 -5.10 7.40 -22.25
CA ARG A 55 -4.37 6.17 -22.62
C ARG A 55 -5.32 5.12 -23.19
N ARG A 56 -5.12 4.76 -24.46
CA ARG A 56 -5.79 3.63 -25.14
C ARG A 56 -5.18 2.29 -24.68
N PRO A 57 -5.99 1.26 -24.47
CA PRO A 57 -5.50 -0.08 -24.16
C PRO A 57 -5.06 -0.86 -25.42
N PRO A 58 -4.16 -1.86 -25.28
CA PRO A 58 -3.70 -2.70 -26.37
C PRO A 58 -4.73 -3.75 -26.78
N LYS A 59 -4.69 -4.17 -28.06
CA LYS A 59 -5.61 -5.09 -28.72
C LYS A 59 -5.53 -6.52 -28.17
N LYS A 60 -6.68 -7.21 -28.21
CA LYS A 60 -7.03 -8.49 -27.58
C LYS A 60 -6.73 -9.73 -28.41
N THR A 61 -6.50 -10.83 -27.67
CA THR A 61 -6.75 -12.20 -28.17
C THR A 61 -7.79 -12.84 -27.23
N ALA A 62 -8.96 -13.15 -27.78
CA ALA A 62 -10.08 -13.72 -27.03
C ALA A 62 -9.97 -15.24 -26.97
N PHE A 63 -10.09 -15.81 -25.78
CA PHE A 63 -10.49 -17.22 -25.61
C PHE A 63 -11.91 -17.23 -25.04
N ILE A 64 -12.82 -17.88 -25.77
CA ILE A 64 -14.24 -17.95 -25.52
C ILE A 64 -14.51 -19.13 -24.57
N VAL A 65 -15.03 -18.87 -23.37
CA VAL A 65 -15.86 -19.81 -22.64
C VAL A 65 -17.22 -19.13 -22.50
N ALA A 66 -18.01 -19.24 -23.56
CA ALA A 66 -19.38 -18.71 -23.59
C ALA A 66 -20.34 -19.74 -23.00
N GLY A 67 -21.13 -19.34 -22.00
CA GLY A 67 -22.37 -20.02 -21.64
C GLY A 67 -22.74 -20.15 -20.17
N ALA A 68 -21.81 -20.09 -19.23
CA ALA A 68 -22.14 -20.30 -17.80
C ALA A 68 -22.09 -19.01 -16.95
N ALA A 69 -21.56 -17.93 -17.47
CA ALA A 69 -21.27 -16.71 -16.68
C ALA A 69 -22.49 -15.82 -16.43
N SER A 70 -23.56 -15.94 -17.24
CA SER A 70 -24.70 -15.00 -17.19
C SER A 70 -25.75 -15.31 -16.11
N SER A 71 -25.73 -16.51 -15.52
CA SER A 71 -26.76 -16.96 -14.54
C SER A 71 -26.31 -16.89 -13.08
N GLY A 72 -25.04 -16.57 -12.80
CA GLY A 72 -24.53 -16.45 -11.43
C GLY A 72 -24.75 -15.07 -10.80
N SER A 73 -24.60 -14.98 -9.48
CA SER A 73 -24.58 -13.70 -8.77
C SER A 73 -23.37 -12.84 -9.16
N ILE A 74 -23.40 -11.54 -8.85
CA ILE A 74 -22.24 -10.64 -9.03
C ILE A 74 -20.96 -11.21 -8.40
N ARG A 75 -21.07 -11.85 -7.24
CA ARG A 75 -19.92 -12.51 -6.57
C ARG A 75 -19.33 -13.64 -7.41
N ALA A 76 -20.20 -14.50 -7.98
CA ALA A 76 -19.76 -15.63 -8.81
C ALA A 76 -19.10 -15.16 -10.11
N VAL A 77 -19.66 -14.16 -10.75
CA VAL A 77 -19.10 -13.53 -11.96
C VAL A 77 -17.79 -12.80 -11.64
N GLY A 78 -17.73 -12.15 -10.48
CA GLY A 78 -16.51 -11.52 -9.97
C GLY A 78 -15.35 -12.50 -9.77
N GLU A 79 -15.60 -13.68 -9.20
CA GLU A 79 -14.55 -14.71 -9.05
C GLU A 79 -14.01 -15.18 -10.41
N GLN A 80 -14.86 -15.36 -11.43
CA GLN A 80 -14.41 -15.72 -12.78
C GLN A 80 -13.46 -14.66 -13.37
N TRP A 81 -13.82 -13.37 -13.20
CA TRP A 81 -12.93 -12.29 -13.62
C TRP A 81 -11.59 -12.29 -12.86
N LEU A 82 -11.63 -12.52 -11.55
CA LEU A 82 -10.45 -12.56 -10.71
C LEU A 82 -9.52 -13.73 -11.07
N ASP A 83 -10.08 -14.89 -11.44
CA ASP A 83 -9.31 -16.04 -11.93
C ASP A 83 -8.65 -15.72 -13.26
N GLU A 84 -9.34 -15.06 -14.20
CA GLU A 84 -8.74 -14.60 -15.46
C GLU A 84 -7.59 -13.62 -15.19
N LEU A 85 -7.77 -12.66 -14.28
CA LEU A 85 -6.71 -11.72 -13.91
C LEU A 85 -5.48 -12.42 -13.34
N LEU A 86 -5.69 -13.47 -12.55
CA LEU A 86 -4.61 -14.25 -11.95
C LEU A 86 -3.87 -15.10 -12.98
N VAL A 87 -4.62 -15.88 -13.78
CA VAL A 87 -4.08 -16.90 -14.67
C VAL A 87 -3.61 -16.31 -16.00
N VAL A 88 -4.43 -15.47 -16.63
CA VAL A 88 -4.17 -14.95 -17.98
C VAL A 88 -3.34 -13.67 -17.93
N ARG A 89 -3.69 -12.73 -17.05
CA ARG A 89 -3.00 -11.43 -16.97
C ARG A 89 -1.85 -11.41 -15.96
N GLY A 90 -1.61 -12.51 -15.22
CA GLY A 90 -0.48 -12.67 -14.31
C GLY A 90 -0.44 -11.64 -13.16
N LEU A 91 -1.60 -11.15 -12.70
CA LEU A 91 -1.66 -10.22 -11.57
C LEU A 91 -1.20 -10.90 -10.28
N SER A 92 -0.67 -10.11 -9.33
CA SER A 92 -0.26 -10.66 -8.05
C SER A 92 -1.47 -11.14 -7.23
N VAL A 93 -1.31 -12.25 -6.51
CA VAL A 93 -2.32 -12.77 -5.57
C VAL A 93 -2.87 -11.67 -4.65
N LYS A 94 -1.99 -10.77 -4.18
CA LYS A 94 -2.39 -9.65 -3.33
C LYS A 94 -3.25 -8.62 -4.05
N THR A 95 -3.01 -8.39 -5.34
CA THR A 95 -3.85 -7.49 -6.15
C THR A 95 -5.23 -8.10 -6.34
N VAL A 96 -5.27 -9.39 -6.69
CA VAL A 96 -6.52 -10.16 -6.86
C VAL A 96 -7.32 -10.17 -5.54
N GLU A 97 -6.65 -10.38 -4.40
CA GLU A 97 -7.32 -10.33 -3.09
C GLU A 97 -7.92 -8.95 -2.78
N SER A 98 -7.20 -7.87 -3.13
CA SER A 98 -7.75 -6.51 -2.98
C SER A 98 -8.96 -6.28 -3.89
N TYR A 99 -8.92 -6.78 -5.11
CA TYR A 99 -10.03 -6.68 -6.05
C TYR A 99 -11.22 -7.55 -5.63
N ARG A 100 -10.97 -8.73 -5.04
CA ARG A 100 -12.02 -9.56 -4.42
C ARG A 100 -12.80 -8.80 -3.35
N GLN A 101 -12.10 -8.06 -2.50
CA GLN A 101 -12.75 -7.22 -1.49
C GLN A 101 -13.57 -6.07 -2.12
N ASP A 102 -13.12 -5.53 -3.26
CA ASP A 102 -13.83 -4.48 -3.97
C ASP A 102 -15.13 -5.01 -4.60
N ILE A 103 -15.07 -6.17 -5.27
CA ILE A 103 -16.25 -6.86 -5.82
C ILE A 103 -17.21 -7.27 -4.70
N ALA A 104 -16.69 -7.77 -3.58
CA ALA A 104 -17.53 -8.10 -2.43
C ALA A 104 -18.26 -6.87 -1.87
N SER A 105 -17.66 -5.68 -1.95
CA SER A 105 -18.32 -4.44 -1.54
C SER A 105 -19.44 -4.04 -2.50
N LEU A 106 -19.27 -4.23 -3.82
CA LEU A 106 -20.36 -4.03 -4.79
C LEU A 106 -21.50 -5.01 -4.54
N ALA A 107 -21.20 -6.30 -4.33
CA ALA A 107 -22.22 -7.29 -4.04
C ALA A 107 -23.00 -6.99 -2.74
N ALA A 108 -22.30 -6.47 -1.70
CA ALA A 108 -22.96 -6.07 -0.46
C ALA A 108 -23.87 -4.84 -0.64
N PHE A 109 -23.52 -3.91 -1.51
CA PHE A 109 -24.38 -2.80 -1.89
C PHE A 109 -25.63 -3.29 -2.63
N GLU A 110 -25.47 -4.25 -3.55
CA GLU A 110 -26.61 -4.87 -4.25
C GLU A 110 -27.51 -5.66 -3.30
N ASP A 111 -26.93 -6.38 -2.31
CA ASP A 111 -27.68 -7.08 -1.25
C ASP A 111 -28.54 -6.08 -0.46
N GLU A 112 -27.99 -4.94 -0.03
CA GLU A 112 -28.72 -3.91 0.71
C GLU A 112 -29.74 -3.16 -0.14
N SER A 113 -29.53 -3.09 -1.44
CA SER A 113 -30.48 -2.53 -2.41
C SER A 113 -31.59 -3.51 -2.80
N GLY A 114 -31.64 -4.72 -2.22
CA GLY A 114 -32.61 -5.77 -2.51
C GLY A 114 -32.41 -6.49 -3.84
N ARG A 115 -31.24 -6.36 -4.47
CA ARG A 115 -30.88 -6.94 -5.77
C ARG A 115 -29.84 -8.09 -5.68
N GLY A 116 -29.40 -8.43 -4.47
CA GLY A 116 -28.34 -9.44 -4.26
C GLY A 116 -28.68 -10.85 -4.74
N GLU A 117 -29.95 -11.21 -4.79
CA GLU A 117 -30.46 -12.50 -5.29
C GLU A 117 -30.66 -12.52 -6.82
N LEU A 118 -30.52 -11.37 -7.49
CA LEU A 118 -30.69 -11.30 -8.94
C LEU A 118 -29.48 -11.95 -9.67
N PRO A 119 -29.71 -12.54 -10.86
CA PRO A 119 -28.62 -12.89 -11.75
C PRO A 119 -27.77 -11.66 -12.05
N ALA A 120 -26.44 -11.85 -12.17
CA ALA A 120 -25.50 -10.75 -12.37
C ALA A 120 -25.89 -9.86 -13.57
N ARG A 121 -26.40 -10.45 -14.65
CA ARG A 121 -26.87 -9.69 -15.81
C ARG A 121 -27.95 -8.68 -15.44
N ASP A 122 -28.94 -9.11 -14.67
CA ASP A 122 -30.08 -8.28 -14.32
C ASP A 122 -29.69 -7.21 -13.27
N ALA A 123 -28.87 -7.57 -12.29
CA ALA A 123 -28.33 -6.64 -11.32
C ALA A 123 -27.44 -5.58 -11.99
N LEU A 124 -26.56 -5.98 -12.93
CA LEU A 124 -25.68 -5.05 -13.65
C LEU A 124 -26.44 -4.17 -14.66
N ALA A 125 -27.59 -4.63 -15.20
CA ALA A 125 -28.44 -3.82 -16.06
C ALA A 125 -29.12 -2.66 -15.30
N MET A 126 -29.25 -2.81 -13.96
CA MET A 126 -29.78 -1.77 -13.07
C MET A 126 -28.70 -0.84 -12.53
N LEU A 127 -27.43 -1.19 -12.71
CA LEU A 127 -26.29 -0.40 -12.25
C LEU A 127 -25.96 0.67 -13.30
N ASP A 128 -26.70 1.75 -13.28
CA ASP A 128 -26.46 2.95 -14.11
C ASP A 128 -25.51 3.96 -13.41
N ASP A 129 -25.31 5.11 -14.02
CA ASP A 129 -24.44 6.17 -13.49
C ASP A 129 -24.93 6.70 -12.13
N GLU A 130 -26.26 6.80 -11.91
CA GLU A 130 -26.85 7.27 -10.66
C GLU A 130 -26.66 6.26 -9.55
N GLU A 131 -26.93 4.97 -9.82
CA GLU A 131 -26.71 3.89 -8.86
C GLU A 131 -25.23 3.76 -8.49
N LEU A 132 -24.32 3.96 -9.44
CA LEU A 132 -22.89 3.92 -9.17
C LEU A 132 -22.45 5.13 -8.31
N LEU A 133 -23.08 6.29 -8.46
CA LEU A 133 -22.87 7.43 -7.55
C LEU A 133 -23.37 7.11 -6.14
N LEU A 134 -24.56 6.46 -6.00
CA LEU A 134 -25.07 6.01 -4.71
C LEU A 134 -24.13 4.98 -4.06
N PHE A 135 -23.55 4.07 -4.83
CA PHE A 135 -22.50 3.17 -4.34
C PHE A 135 -21.27 3.91 -3.81
N VAL A 136 -20.84 4.97 -4.47
CA VAL A 136 -19.72 5.81 -3.99
C VAL A 136 -20.08 6.50 -2.66
N VAL A 137 -21.29 7.01 -2.51
CA VAL A 137 -21.78 7.59 -1.24
C VAL A 137 -21.81 6.53 -0.15
N TRP A 138 -22.35 5.35 -0.44
CA TRP A 138 -22.41 4.21 0.47
C TRP A 138 -21.02 3.79 0.98
N LEU A 139 -20.02 3.73 0.09
CA LEU A 139 -18.63 3.46 0.47
C LEU A 139 -18.07 4.55 1.40
N ARG A 140 -18.37 5.82 1.12
CA ARG A 140 -17.91 6.93 1.95
C ARG A 140 -18.54 6.91 3.35
N GLN A 141 -19.82 6.62 3.47
CA GLN A 141 -20.48 6.47 4.76
C GLN A 141 -19.88 5.34 5.60
N ARG A 142 -19.28 4.33 4.96
CA ARG A 142 -18.54 3.24 5.62
C ARG A 142 -17.09 3.58 5.94
N GLY A 143 -16.64 4.83 5.70
CA GLY A 143 -15.33 5.32 6.08
C GLY A 143 -14.25 5.20 5.02
N ASP A 144 -14.58 4.90 3.77
CA ASP A 144 -13.61 4.84 2.70
C ASP A 144 -13.02 6.22 2.39
N GLY A 145 -11.70 6.30 2.48
CA GLY A 145 -10.95 7.50 2.11
C GLY A 145 -10.82 7.65 0.59
N LYS A 146 -10.51 8.87 0.11
CA LYS A 146 -10.38 9.20 -1.32
C LYS A 146 -9.50 8.23 -2.12
N ARG A 147 -8.37 7.79 -1.54
CA ARG A 147 -7.45 6.83 -2.20
C ARG A 147 -8.04 5.44 -2.35
N THR A 148 -8.75 4.95 -1.34
CA THR A 148 -9.47 3.67 -1.37
C THR A 148 -10.56 3.71 -2.43
N LEU A 149 -11.34 4.78 -2.47
CA LEU A 149 -12.38 5.01 -3.48
C LEU A 149 -11.80 5.01 -4.90
N ALA A 150 -10.72 5.76 -5.15
CA ALA A 150 -10.09 5.78 -6.48
C ALA A 150 -9.65 4.38 -6.92
N ARG A 151 -9.10 3.57 -5.99
CA ARG A 151 -8.72 2.18 -6.28
C ARG A 151 -9.93 1.31 -6.58
N ARG A 152 -11.01 1.42 -5.78
CA ARG A 152 -12.26 0.66 -5.99
C ARG A 152 -12.90 0.98 -7.33
N LEU A 153 -13.00 2.27 -7.68
CA LEU A 153 -13.51 2.68 -8.99
C LEU A 153 -12.64 2.17 -10.15
N SER A 154 -11.32 2.11 -9.98
CA SER A 154 -10.43 1.50 -10.98
C SER A 154 -10.67 0.00 -11.11
N CYS A 155 -10.89 -0.72 -10.00
CA CYS A 155 -11.27 -2.13 -10.00
C CYS A 155 -12.61 -2.34 -10.73
N LEU A 156 -13.63 -1.54 -10.39
CA LEU A 156 -14.96 -1.63 -11.01
C LEU A 156 -14.94 -1.35 -12.51
N ARG A 157 -14.20 -0.35 -12.97
CA ARG A 157 -14.01 -0.12 -14.41
C ARG A 157 -13.47 -1.34 -15.12
N GLY A 158 -12.47 -2.00 -14.52
CA GLY A 158 -11.91 -3.23 -15.06
C GLY A 158 -12.91 -4.39 -15.08
N PHE A 159 -13.64 -4.58 -14.00
CA PHE A 159 -14.66 -5.63 -13.88
C PHE A 159 -15.82 -5.43 -14.84
N LEU A 160 -16.45 -4.24 -14.81
CA LEU A 160 -17.58 -3.92 -15.68
C LEU A 160 -17.18 -3.92 -17.17
N GLY A 161 -15.98 -3.43 -17.50
CA GLY A 161 -15.44 -3.54 -18.85
C GLY A 161 -15.30 -5.00 -19.31
N TRP A 162 -14.83 -5.88 -18.43
CA TRP A 162 -14.79 -7.31 -18.69
C TRP A 162 -16.20 -7.91 -18.82
N CYS A 163 -17.15 -7.52 -17.99
CA CYS A 163 -18.54 -7.95 -18.12
C CYS A 163 -19.16 -7.56 -19.48
N VAL A 164 -18.85 -6.36 -20.01
CA VAL A 164 -19.27 -5.96 -21.35
C VAL A 164 -18.61 -6.83 -22.42
N GLU A 165 -17.31 -7.13 -22.28
CA GLU A 165 -16.59 -8.02 -23.18
C GLU A 165 -17.19 -9.44 -23.22
N GLN A 166 -17.63 -9.94 -22.07
CA GLN A 166 -18.29 -11.25 -21.92
C GLN A 166 -19.79 -11.22 -22.25
N LYS A 167 -20.35 -10.06 -22.62
CA LYS A 167 -21.78 -9.86 -22.91
C LYS A 167 -22.69 -10.13 -21.72
N ILE A 168 -22.19 -9.96 -20.50
CA ILE A 168 -22.95 -10.03 -19.24
C ILE A 168 -23.60 -8.69 -18.95
N ALA A 169 -22.95 -7.58 -19.29
CA ALA A 169 -23.48 -6.22 -19.20
C ALA A 169 -23.52 -5.56 -20.58
N GLU A 170 -24.43 -4.62 -20.79
CA GLU A 170 -24.58 -3.89 -22.06
C GLU A 170 -23.63 -2.68 -22.12
N SER A 171 -23.35 -2.04 -21.01
CA SER A 171 -22.50 -0.87 -20.91
C SER A 171 -21.64 -0.90 -19.64
N ASN A 172 -20.67 -0.01 -19.58
CA ASN A 172 -19.81 0.17 -18.40
C ASN A 172 -20.03 1.58 -17.81
N PRO A 173 -20.95 1.74 -16.85
CA PRO A 173 -21.24 3.05 -16.26
C PRO A 173 -20.05 3.65 -15.50
N ALA A 174 -19.09 2.83 -15.07
CA ALA A 174 -17.87 3.31 -14.41
C ALA A 174 -16.86 3.97 -15.36
N GLU A 175 -17.05 3.89 -16.67
CA GLU A 175 -16.10 4.44 -17.65
C GLU A 175 -16.07 5.98 -17.63
N LEU A 176 -17.24 6.59 -17.46
CA LEU A 176 -17.44 8.04 -17.43
C LEU A 176 -17.26 8.67 -16.04
N LEU A 177 -17.24 7.86 -15.00
CA LEU A 177 -17.05 8.37 -13.64
C LEU A 177 -15.60 8.80 -13.41
N ASP A 178 -15.42 10.09 -13.22
CA ASP A 178 -14.15 10.62 -12.75
C ASP A 178 -13.86 10.15 -11.32
N GLY A 179 -12.67 9.58 -11.11
CA GLY A 179 -12.22 9.25 -9.76
C GLY A 179 -11.98 10.52 -8.92
N PRO A 180 -12.10 10.43 -7.57
CA PRO A 180 -11.84 11.58 -6.73
C PRO A 180 -10.45 12.12 -6.98
N LYS A 181 -10.31 13.44 -7.19
CA LYS A 181 -9.00 14.09 -7.28
C LYS A 181 -8.19 13.78 -6.02
N LEU A 182 -7.13 12.99 -6.22
CA LEU A 182 -6.14 12.81 -5.17
C LEU A 182 -5.29 14.08 -5.12
N PRO A 183 -5.10 14.69 -3.94
CA PRO A 183 -4.16 15.79 -3.82
C PRO A 183 -2.80 15.30 -4.32
N LYS A 184 -2.13 16.08 -5.17
CA LYS A 184 -0.72 15.87 -5.51
C LYS A 184 0.06 16.05 -4.20
N VAL A 185 0.31 14.94 -3.51
CA VAL A 185 1.21 14.94 -2.36
C VAL A 185 2.59 15.21 -2.94
N LEU A 186 3.17 16.36 -2.61
CA LEU A 186 4.58 16.61 -2.88
C LEU A 186 5.39 15.41 -2.39
N PRO A 187 6.37 14.95 -3.16
CA PRO A 187 7.21 13.83 -2.74
C PRO A 187 7.77 14.09 -1.35
N ASN A 188 7.44 13.23 -0.40
CA ASN A 188 7.95 13.32 0.96
C ASN A 188 9.37 12.72 0.97
N VAL A 189 10.37 13.52 0.55
CA VAL A 189 11.79 13.16 0.48
C VAL A 189 12.48 13.74 1.70
N LEU A 190 13.29 12.94 2.38
CA LEU A 190 14.15 13.41 3.48
C LEU A 190 15.34 14.16 2.91
N SER A 191 15.78 15.22 3.58
CA SER A 191 17.07 15.83 3.29
C SER A 191 18.22 14.88 3.69
N ARG A 192 19.44 15.18 3.27
CA ARG A 192 20.63 14.38 3.65
C ARG A 192 20.83 14.39 5.16
N GLU A 193 20.68 15.55 5.79
CA GLU A 193 20.79 15.74 7.24
C GLU A 193 19.70 14.97 7.99
N GLU A 194 18.46 14.99 7.53
CA GLU A 194 17.36 14.25 8.13
C GLU A 194 17.58 12.73 8.04
N VAL A 195 18.08 12.23 6.90
CA VAL A 195 18.40 10.80 6.76
C VAL A 195 19.51 10.41 7.72
N LEU A 196 20.55 11.21 7.86
CA LEU A 196 21.64 10.96 8.80
C LEU A 196 21.13 10.94 10.23
N ALA A 197 20.35 11.95 10.63
CA ALA A 197 19.75 12.02 11.95
C ALA A 197 18.83 10.81 12.25
N LEU A 198 18.05 10.36 11.25
CA LEU A 198 17.21 9.17 11.37
C LEU A 198 18.01 7.89 11.57
N ILE A 199 19.09 7.70 10.79
CA ILE A 199 19.97 6.52 10.86
C ILE A 199 20.74 6.49 12.18
N ASP A 200 21.15 7.64 12.70
CA ASP A 200 21.96 7.77 13.90
C ASP A 200 21.11 7.82 15.20
N ALA A 201 19.78 7.95 15.09
CA ALA A 201 18.87 8.00 16.24
C ALA A 201 18.82 6.72 17.12
N PRO A 202 19.06 5.48 16.62
CA PRO A 202 19.10 4.31 17.47
C PRO A 202 20.27 4.31 18.47
N ASP A 203 20.01 3.98 19.75
CA ASP A 203 21.04 3.83 20.77
C ASP A 203 21.94 2.61 20.50
N ARG A 204 23.14 2.84 19.98
CA ARG A 204 24.12 1.79 19.60
C ARG A 204 24.73 1.07 20.80
N ARG A 205 24.45 1.45 22.04
CA ARG A 205 24.89 0.71 23.23
C ARG A 205 24.05 -0.53 23.47
N SER A 206 22.84 -0.57 22.94
CA SER A 206 21.93 -1.70 23.05
C SER A 206 21.95 -2.58 21.80
N LYS A 207 21.78 -3.91 21.96
CA LYS A 207 21.66 -4.82 20.82
C LYS A 207 20.50 -4.47 19.89
N LEU A 208 19.37 -3.97 20.44
CA LEU A 208 18.24 -3.53 19.65
C LEU A 208 18.58 -2.29 18.82
N GLY A 209 19.29 -1.33 19.40
CA GLY A 209 19.68 -0.12 18.68
C GLY A 209 20.74 -0.42 17.61
N ARG A 210 21.72 -1.31 17.85
CA ARG A 210 22.67 -1.76 16.82
C ARG A 210 21.94 -2.45 15.66
N ARG A 211 20.95 -3.32 15.93
CA ARG A 211 20.10 -3.92 14.89
C ARG A 211 19.35 -2.84 14.11
N ASP A 212 18.70 -1.91 14.81
CA ASP A 212 17.86 -0.90 14.18
C ASP A 212 18.70 0.08 13.35
N HIS A 213 19.91 0.43 13.82
CA HIS A 213 20.88 1.21 13.05
C HIS A 213 21.28 0.47 11.77
N ALA A 214 21.65 -0.81 11.84
CA ALA A 214 22.00 -1.61 10.67
C ALA A 214 20.83 -1.72 9.68
N MET A 215 19.61 -1.85 10.19
CA MET A 215 18.40 -1.89 9.38
C MET A 215 18.17 -0.58 8.62
N LEU A 216 18.26 0.56 9.29
CA LEU A 216 18.06 1.87 8.66
C LEU A 216 19.17 2.21 7.67
N GLU A 217 20.43 1.89 8.01
CA GLU A 217 21.57 2.05 7.14
C GLU A 217 21.40 1.25 5.85
N LEU A 218 21.07 -0.04 5.97
CA LEU A 218 20.84 -0.90 4.81
C LEU A 218 19.66 -0.43 3.95
N MET A 219 18.57 0.02 4.57
CA MET A 219 17.41 0.53 3.83
C MET A 219 17.77 1.75 2.98
N TYR A 220 18.57 2.65 3.52
CA TYR A 220 19.01 3.84 2.79
C TYR A 220 20.08 3.49 1.75
N ALA A 221 21.03 2.61 2.07
CA ALA A 221 22.07 2.20 1.13
C ALA A 221 21.51 1.45 -0.09
N SER A 222 20.47 0.66 0.06
CA SER A 222 20.03 -0.26 -0.99
C SER A 222 18.62 0.00 -1.52
N GLY A 223 17.92 0.98 -0.97
CA GLY A 223 16.57 1.35 -1.41
C GLY A 223 15.55 0.20 -1.39
N LEU A 224 15.72 -0.77 -0.48
CA LEU A 224 14.87 -1.97 -0.40
C LEU A 224 13.41 -1.64 -0.13
N ARG A 225 12.50 -2.44 -0.71
CA ARG A 225 11.11 -2.48 -0.23
C ARG A 225 11.06 -3.11 1.16
N VAL A 226 10.15 -2.66 2.01
CA VAL A 226 10.00 -3.24 3.37
C VAL A 226 9.77 -4.75 3.35
N SER A 227 9.08 -5.28 2.34
CA SER A 227 8.87 -6.72 2.17
C SER A 227 10.15 -7.46 1.81
N GLU A 228 11.03 -6.85 1.04
CA GLU A 228 12.35 -7.36 0.70
C GLU A 228 13.24 -7.38 1.94
N LEU A 229 13.30 -6.27 2.67
CA LEU A 229 14.08 -6.13 3.90
C LEU A 229 13.74 -7.20 4.96
N VAL A 230 12.45 -7.38 5.28
CA VAL A 230 12.03 -8.38 6.28
C VAL A 230 12.19 -9.82 5.79
N GLY A 231 12.27 -9.98 4.46
CA GLY A 231 12.50 -11.26 3.79
C GLY A 231 13.96 -11.69 3.73
N LEU A 232 14.92 -10.76 3.87
CA LEU A 232 16.36 -11.02 3.71
C LEU A 232 16.86 -12.10 4.65
N ARG A 233 17.73 -12.96 4.13
CA ARG A 233 18.49 -13.97 4.87
C ARG A 233 19.97 -13.58 4.89
N PRO A 234 20.76 -14.03 5.88
CA PRO A 234 22.19 -13.75 5.91
C PRO A 234 22.92 -14.12 4.60
N LEU A 235 22.54 -15.22 3.95
CA LEU A 235 23.10 -15.66 2.67
C LEU A 235 22.74 -14.75 1.48
N ASP A 236 21.82 -13.84 1.63
CA ASP A 236 21.46 -12.87 0.60
C ASP A 236 22.37 -11.61 0.67
N ILE A 237 23.28 -11.53 1.64
CA ILE A 237 24.23 -10.43 1.82
C ILE A 237 25.64 -10.96 1.61
N ASP A 238 26.26 -10.51 0.55
CA ASP A 238 27.68 -10.80 0.29
C ASP A 238 28.52 -9.64 0.81
N LEU A 239 29.18 -9.89 1.95
CA LEU A 239 30.05 -8.91 2.60
C LEU A 239 31.38 -8.73 1.86
N GLN A 240 31.83 -9.72 1.06
CA GLN A 240 33.09 -9.62 0.33
C GLN A 240 32.93 -8.75 -0.91
N SER A 241 31.90 -9.00 -1.71
CA SER A 241 31.60 -8.21 -2.90
C SER A 241 30.82 -6.93 -2.59
N GLY A 242 30.33 -6.74 -1.36
CA GLY A 242 29.58 -5.55 -0.95
C GLY A 242 28.21 -5.42 -1.60
N VAL A 243 27.52 -6.54 -1.89
CA VAL A 243 26.22 -6.53 -2.56
C VAL A 243 25.15 -7.24 -1.75
N VAL A 244 23.91 -6.81 -1.97
CA VAL A 244 22.69 -7.48 -1.43
C VAL A 244 21.92 -8.08 -2.60
N ARG A 245 21.63 -9.37 -2.51
CA ARG A 245 20.79 -10.10 -3.43
C ARG A 245 19.32 -9.94 -3.03
N VAL A 246 18.49 -9.41 -3.91
CA VAL A 246 17.11 -9.07 -3.63
C VAL A 246 16.18 -9.78 -4.61
N PHE A 247 15.16 -10.45 -4.08
CA PHE A 247 14.15 -11.12 -4.90
C PHE A 247 12.89 -10.26 -5.01
N GLY A 248 12.55 -9.87 -6.24
CA GLY A 248 11.37 -9.08 -6.58
C GLY A 248 10.15 -9.92 -6.93
N LYS A 249 9.12 -9.26 -7.50
CA LYS A 249 7.90 -9.91 -8.02
C LYS A 249 8.28 -10.94 -9.12
N GLY A 250 7.73 -12.14 -9.04
CA GLY A 250 8.00 -13.21 -10.01
C GLY A 250 9.37 -13.89 -9.82
N ARG A 251 9.97 -13.80 -8.61
CA ARG A 251 11.32 -14.34 -8.29
C ARG A 251 12.46 -13.74 -9.11
N LYS A 252 12.24 -12.61 -9.77
CA LYS A 252 13.31 -11.89 -10.45
C LYS A 252 14.32 -11.40 -9.41
N GLU A 253 15.58 -11.77 -9.63
CA GLU A 253 16.70 -11.40 -8.77
C GLU A 253 17.32 -10.08 -9.25
N ARG A 254 17.78 -9.26 -8.31
CA ARG A 254 18.66 -8.13 -8.58
C ARG A 254 19.73 -8.02 -7.50
N LEU A 255 20.91 -7.59 -7.90
CA LEU A 255 22.01 -7.24 -7.02
C LEU A 255 21.99 -5.73 -6.77
N VAL A 256 22.10 -5.32 -5.51
CA VAL A 256 22.16 -3.91 -5.12
C VAL A 256 23.45 -3.68 -4.35
N PRO A 257 24.35 -2.79 -4.81
CA PRO A 257 25.59 -2.51 -4.10
C PRO A 257 25.33 -1.81 -2.77
N MET A 258 26.27 -1.99 -1.83
CA MET A 258 26.32 -1.28 -0.56
C MET A 258 27.57 -0.38 -0.54
N HIS A 259 27.44 0.84 -0.02
CA HIS A 259 28.62 1.67 0.26
C HIS A 259 29.39 1.16 1.49
N ALA A 260 30.66 1.52 1.60
CA ALA A 260 31.57 1.00 2.62
C ALA A 260 31.05 1.09 4.07
N ARG A 261 30.36 2.19 4.41
CA ARG A 261 29.78 2.35 5.74
C ARG A 261 28.63 1.36 6.01
N ALA A 262 27.73 1.15 5.03
CA ALA A 262 26.66 0.17 5.16
C ALA A 262 27.23 -1.24 5.31
N LEU A 263 28.28 -1.54 4.54
CA LEU A 263 29.01 -2.80 4.62
C LEU A 263 29.58 -3.03 6.01
N ALA A 264 30.30 -2.08 6.57
CA ALA A 264 30.91 -2.16 7.91
C ALA A 264 29.84 -2.34 9.01
N VAL A 265 28.71 -1.62 8.90
CA VAL A 265 27.60 -1.73 9.85
C VAL A 265 26.91 -3.07 9.74
N MET A 266 26.75 -3.60 8.53
CA MET A 266 26.14 -4.92 8.31
C MET A 266 27.05 -6.05 8.76
N ASP A 267 28.36 -5.94 8.52
CA ASP A 267 29.37 -6.88 9.02
C ASP A 267 29.33 -6.96 10.55
N ASP A 268 29.40 -5.80 11.23
CA ASP A 268 29.29 -5.73 12.70
C ASP A 268 27.99 -6.35 13.21
N TYR A 269 26.86 -6.02 12.57
CA TYR A 269 25.58 -6.57 13.00
C TYR A 269 25.50 -8.09 12.81
N LEU A 270 25.88 -8.61 11.66
CA LEU A 270 25.74 -10.04 11.34
C LEU A 270 26.68 -10.91 12.18
N ASN A 271 27.92 -10.47 12.39
CA ASN A 271 28.96 -11.25 13.05
C ASN A 271 28.97 -11.06 14.57
N ASN A 272 28.67 -9.86 15.09
CA ASN A 272 28.86 -9.52 16.51
C ASN A 272 27.55 -9.31 17.28
N VAL A 273 26.39 -9.11 16.62
CA VAL A 273 25.15 -8.73 17.33
C VAL A 273 24.00 -9.69 17.07
N ARG A 274 23.87 -10.20 15.84
CA ARG A 274 22.73 -11.00 15.45
C ARG A 274 22.57 -12.27 16.31
N GLN A 275 23.66 -12.88 16.72
CA GLN A 275 23.64 -14.11 17.54
C GLN A 275 23.06 -13.88 18.94
N ASP A 276 23.18 -12.66 19.49
CA ASP A 276 22.60 -12.29 20.79
C ASP A 276 21.06 -12.35 20.81
N PHE A 277 20.43 -12.41 19.65
CA PHE A 277 18.98 -12.59 19.51
C PHE A 277 18.54 -14.06 19.56
N MET A 278 19.47 -15.01 19.67
CA MET A 278 19.18 -16.46 19.62
C MET A 278 18.31 -16.80 18.41
N PRO A 279 18.87 -16.74 17.18
CA PRO A 279 18.09 -16.81 15.95
C PRO A 279 17.27 -18.10 15.85
N GLN A 280 15.96 -17.97 15.69
CA GLN A 280 15.03 -19.06 15.43
C GLN A 280 14.61 -19.15 13.98
N GLU A 281 14.90 -18.11 13.21
CA GLU A 281 14.60 -18.02 11.79
C GLU A 281 15.84 -17.54 11.01
N SER A 282 15.95 -18.00 9.78
CA SER A 282 17.00 -17.54 8.86
C SER A 282 16.63 -16.17 8.25
N ARG A 283 16.43 -15.16 9.14
CA ARG A 283 16.21 -13.76 8.75
C ARG A 283 17.37 -12.90 9.23
N VAL A 284 17.67 -11.83 8.47
CA VAL A 284 18.70 -10.88 8.87
C VAL A 284 18.28 -10.16 10.14
N PHE A 285 17.16 -9.45 10.11
CA PHE A 285 16.72 -8.61 11.22
C PHE A 285 15.72 -9.36 12.10
N LEU A 286 16.10 -9.57 13.36
CA LEU A 286 15.36 -10.37 14.32
C LEU A 286 14.70 -9.50 15.39
N ASN A 287 13.57 -9.97 15.89
CA ASN A 287 12.91 -9.41 17.07
C ASN A 287 13.54 -9.97 18.36
N ARG A 288 13.01 -9.55 19.53
CA ARG A 288 13.52 -10.00 20.85
C ARG A 288 13.42 -11.51 21.06
N SER A 289 12.55 -12.19 20.34
CA SER A 289 12.33 -13.64 20.45
C SER A 289 13.09 -14.44 19.37
N GLY A 290 14.04 -13.84 18.67
CA GLY A 290 14.83 -14.52 17.62
C GLY A 290 14.09 -14.77 16.32
N LYS A 291 12.87 -14.27 16.15
CA LYS A 291 12.06 -14.36 14.92
C LYS A 291 12.24 -13.13 14.05
N GLY A 292 11.99 -13.25 12.75
CA GLY A 292 12.08 -12.14 11.81
C GLY A 292 11.18 -10.95 12.17
N LEU A 293 11.62 -9.73 11.83
CA LEU A 293 10.80 -8.53 11.96
C LEU A 293 9.63 -8.56 10.98
N THR A 294 8.46 -8.10 11.43
CA THR A 294 7.31 -7.88 10.54
C THR A 294 7.38 -6.51 9.86
N ARG A 295 6.70 -6.35 8.73
CA ARG A 295 6.57 -5.05 8.05
C ARG A 295 6.02 -3.95 8.95
N GLN A 296 5.06 -4.29 9.82
CA GLN A 296 4.50 -3.37 10.80
C GLN A 296 5.52 -2.96 11.88
N ALA A 297 6.37 -3.90 12.32
CA ALA A 297 7.44 -3.60 13.26
C ALA A 297 8.44 -2.60 12.66
N VAL A 298 8.90 -2.82 11.44
CA VAL A 298 9.79 -1.89 10.72
C VAL A 298 9.14 -0.51 10.60
N TRP A 299 7.86 -0.44 10.22
CA TRP A 299 7.14 0.83 10.11
C TRP A 299 7.08 1.58 11.44
N LYS A 300 6.79 0.86 12.56
CA LYS A 300 6.78 1.44 13.91
C LYS A 300 8.17 1.92 14.34
N LEU A 301 9.22 1.19 14.00
CA LEU A 301 10.61 1.56 14.30
C LEU A 301 11.01 2.84 13.56
N ILE A 302 10.76 2.92 12.25
CA ILE A 302 11.06 4.13 11.45
C ILE A 302 10.33 5.33 12.04
N ARG A 303 9.04 5.22 12.36
CA ARG A 303 8.27 6.32 12.95
C ARG A 303 8.82 6.75 14.30
N ARG A 304 9.21 5.80 15.15
CA ARG A 304 9.83 6.11 16.47
C ARG A 304 11.12 6.90 16.31
N TYR A 305 12.00 6.46 15.40
CA TYR A 305 13.27 7.12 15.17
C TYR A 305 13.13 8.44 14.42
N ALA A 306 12.13 8.60 13.57
CA ALA A 306 11.81 9.89 12.98
C ALA A 306 11.43 10.94 14.04
N LEU A 307 10.59 10.55 15.01
CA LEU A 307 10.26 11.42 16.13
C LEU A 307 11.50 11.76 16.99
N ALA A 308 12.37 10.78 17.28
CA ALA A 308 13.61 11.00 18.02
C ALA A 308 14.61 11.90 17.27
N ALA A 309 14.57 11.88 15.93
CA ALA A 309 15.35 12.75 15.06
C ALA A 309 14.67 14.10 14.76
N HIS A 310 13.60 14.45 15.48
CA HIS A 310 12.81 15.69 15.30
C HIS A 310 12.26 15.87 13.87
N ILE A 311 11.95 14.78 13.17
CA ILE A 311 11.31 14.81 11.86
C ILE A 311 9.79 14.76 12.05
N GLU A 312 9.13 15.92 11.94
CA GLU A 312 7.70 16.07 12.26
C GLU A 312 6.77 15.44 11.24
N ARG A 313 7.21 15.37 9.97
CA ARG A 313 6.39 14.77 8.90
C ARG A 313 6.31 13.24 9.00
N ALA A 314 5.25 12.67 8.43
CA ALA A 314 5.04 11.24 8.45
C ALA A 314 6.06 10.52 7.58
N ILE A 315 6.94 9.72 8.19
CA ILE A 315 7.96 8.93 7.52
C ILE A 315 7.57 7.45 7.50
N SER A 316 7.84 6.80 6.38
CA SER A 316 7.52 5.39 6.12
C SER A 316 8.68 4.68 5.39
N PRO A 317 8.66 3.34 5.31
CA PRO A 317 9.61 2.61 4.47
C PRO A 317 9.61 3.06 2.99
N HIS A 318 8.46 3.47 2.47
CA HIS A 318 8.37 4.03 1.12
C HIS A 318 9.06 5.38 0.99
N THR A 319 8.98 6.21 2.03
CA THR A 319 9.71 7.49 2.10
C THR A 319 11.21 7.25 2.02
N MET A 320 11.76 6.30 2.79
CA MET A 320 13.19 5.95 2.75
C MET A 320 13.65 5.52 1.35
N ARG A 321 12.87 4.65 0.71
CA ARG A 321 13.17 4.19 -0.65
C ARG A 321 13.06 5.31 -1.68
N HIS A 322 12.07 6.20 -1.54
CA HIS A 322 11.92 7.35 -2.42
C HIS A 322 13.06 8.34 -2.25
N THR A 323 13.48 8.58 -1.01
CA THR A 323 14.66 9.40 -0.69
C THR A 323 15.94 8.83 -1.31
N PHE A 324 16.18 7.51 -1.19
CA PHE A 324 17.29 6.85 -1.88
C PHE A 324 17.29 7.14 -3.40
N ALA A 325 16.13 6.94 -4.05
CA ALA A 325 16.00 7.20 -5.49
C ALA A 325 16.29 8.65 -5.87
N THR A 326 15.72 9.60 -5.11
CA THR A 326 15.88 11.04 -5.36
C THR A 326 17.34 11.45 -5.15
N HIS A 327 17.98 11.02 -4.08
CA HIS A 327 19.37 11.37 -3.79
C HIS A 327 20.36 10.80 -4.82
N LEU A 328 20.06 9.62 -5.39
CA LEU A 328 20.88 9.10 -6.51
C LEU A 328 20.73 9.97 -7.76
N LEU A 329 19.49 10.38 -8.10
CA LEU A 329 19.22 11.28 -9.24
C LEU A 329 19.90 12.64 -9.03
N GLU A 330 19.80 13.23 -7.85
CA GLU A 330 20.48 14.48 -7.47
C GLU A 330 22.00 14.34 -7.52
N GLY A 331 22.52 13.15 -7.23
CA GLY A 331 23.94 12.80 -7.35
C GLY A 331 24.41 12.58 -8.80
N GLY A 332 23.49 12.67 -9.79
CA GLY A 332 23.81 12.55 -11.21
C GLY A 332 23.62 11.15 -11.80
N ALA A 333 22.99 10.21 -11.08
CA ALA A 333 22.61 8.92 -11.66
C ALA A 333 21.51 9.10 -12.70
N ASP A 334 21.59 8.40 -13.81
CA ASP A 334 20.51 8.38 -14.79
C ASP A 334 19.28 7.61 -14.28
N LEU A 335 18.10 8.00 -14.79
CA LEU A 335 16.83 7.42 -14.34
C LEU A 335 16.75 5.91 -14.56
N ARG A 336 17.35 5.40 -15.63
CA ARG A 336 17.34 3.97 -15.97
C ARG A 336 18.15 3.15 -14.97
N THR A 337 19.32 3.65 -14.59
CA THR A 337 20.16 3.05 -13.52
C THR A 337 19.40 3.00 -12.19
N VAL A 338 18.73 4.10 -11.79
CA VAL A 338 17.92 4.12 -10.57
C VAL A 338 16.76 3.14 -10.65
N GLN A 339 16.07 3.04 -11.78
CA GLN A 339 15.00 2.07 -11.99
C GLN A 339 15.50 0.62 -11.91
N MET A 340 16.68 0.33 -12.43
CA MET A 340 17.32 -1.01 -12.32
C MET A 340 17.65 -1.35 -10.86
N LEU A 341 18.28 -0.45 -10.12
CA LEU A 341 18.58 -0.63 -8.69
C LEU A 341 17.32 -0.85 -7.87
N LEU A 342 16.22 -0.17 -8.22
CA LEU A 342 14.94 -0.31 -7.56
C LEU A 342 14.15 -1.56 -7.98
N GLY A 343 14.46 -2.19 -9.11
CA GLY A 343 13.75 -3.35 -9.64
C GLY A 343 12.32 -3.01 -10.08
N HIS A 344 12.19 -2.04 -11.01
CA HIS A 344 10.95 -1.73 -11.70
C HIS A 344 10.70 -2.77 -12.79
N SER A 345 9.53 -3.42 -12.78
CA SER A 345 9.21 -4.63 -13.58
C SER A 345 8.97 -4.39 -15.07
N ASP A 346 8.78 -3.14 -15.51
CA ASP A 346 8.34 -2.83 -16.88
C ASP A 346 9.49 -2.76 -17.90
N LEU A 347 10.72 -2.88 -17.45
CA LEU A 347 11.86 -3.01 -18.34
C LEU A 347 12.20 -4.48 -18.49
N ALA A 348 12.14 -4.99 -19.72
CA ALA A 348 12.52 -6.36 -20.11
C ALA A 348 14.03 -6.59 -19.83
N ALA A 349 14.39 -6.69 -18.56
CA ALA A 349 15.77 -6.73 -18.07
C ALA A 349 16.17 -8.12 -17.57
N THR A 350 15.48 -9.19 -18.01
CA THR A 350 15.77 -10.56 -17.54
C THR A 350 17.01 -11.16 -18.21
N GLU A 351 17.50 -10.58 -19.31
CA GLU A 351 18.61 -11.17 -20.08
C GLU A 351 19.98 -10.47 -19.93
N LEU A 352 20.11 -9.48 -19.07
CA LEU A 352 21.29 -8.60 -19.09
C LEU A 352 22.05 -8.43 -17.77
N TYR A 353 21.99 -9.40 -16.84
CA TYR A 353 22.94 -9.48 -15.73
C TYR A 353 24.23 -10.19 -16.16
N THR A 354 24.97 -9.60 -17.08
CA THR A 354 26.36 -9.97 -17.32
C THR A 354 27.25 -9.22 -16.33
N HIS A 355 28.39 -9.80 -15.92
CA HIS A 355 29.37 -9.20 -15.00
C HIS A 355 29.77 -7.76 -15.36
N VAL A 356 29.81 -7.41 -16.65
CA VAL A 356 30.15 -6.07 -17.17
C VAL A 356 29.15 -4.98 -16.75
N ARG A 357 27.88 -5.33 -16.45
CA ARG A 357 26.88 -4.34 -16.03
C ARG A 357 26.79 -4.16 -14.52
N SER A 358 27.21 -5.15 -13.73
CA SER A 358 27.32 -4.97 -12.28
C SER A 358 28.38 -3.92 -11.94
N ASP A 359 29.50 -3.90 -12.64
CA ASP A 359 30.58 -2.95 -12.44
C ASP A 359 30.18 -1.52 -12.77
N ILE A 360 29.40 -1.33 -13.87
CA ILE A 360 28.87 -0.01 -14.24
C ILE A 360 27.86 0.49 -13.20
N LEU A 361 26.97 -0.40 -12.72
CA LEU A 361 25.98 -0.05 -11.68
C LEU A 361 26.67 0.31 -10.37
N GLU A 362 27.72 -0.41 -10.00
CA GLU A 362 28.53 -0.14 -8.82
C GLU A 362 29.27 1.17 -8.93
N ASP A 363 29.87 1.47 -10.09
CA ASP A 363 30.57 2.73 -10.33
C ASP A 363 29.63 3.93 -10.30
N VAL A 364 28.46 3.86 -10.96
CA VAL A 364 27.43 4.90 -10.87
C VAL A 364 26.93 5.07 -9.43
N TYR A 365 26.67 3.97 -8.73
CA TYR A 365 26.28 4.00 -7.32
C TYR A 365 27.34 4.67 -6.44
N ARG A 366 28.63 4.30 -6.60
CA ARG A 366 29.75 4.89 -5.84
C ARG A 366 29.89 6.39 -6.09
N ARG A 367 29.66 6.86 -7.31
CA ARG A 367 29.74 8.29 -7.64
C ARG A 367 28.54 9.10 -7.16
N CYS A 368 27.35 8.52 -7.22
CA CYS A 368 26.09 9.25 -7.04
C CYS A 368 25.47 9.10 -5.65
N HIS A 369 25.77 8.03 -4.90
CA HIS A 369 25.17 7.85 -3.58
C HIS A 369 25.81 8.77 -2.54
N PRO A 370 25.06 9.59 -1.76
CA PRO A 370 25.62 10.61 -0.87
C PRO A 370 26.60 10.08 0.20
N ARG A 371 26.50 8.81 0.56
CA ARG A 371 27.37 8.19 1.60
C ARG A 371 28.52 7.34 1.03
N SER A 372 28.62 7.22 -0.27
CA SER A 372 29.71 6.46 -0.89
C SER A 372 31.07 7.21 -0.89
N SER A 373 31.03 8.54 -0.83
CA SER A 373 32.23 9.40 -0.81
C SER A 373 32.90 9.54 0.56
N PHE A 374 32.31 9.02 1.63
CA PHE A 374 32.95 8.99 2.94
C PHE A 374 34.02 7.88 2.97
N ARG A 375 35.25 8.17 2.51
CA ARG A 375 36.43 7.39 2.83
C ARG A 375 36.63 7.43 4.35
N ASN A 376 36.93 6.26 4.94
CA ASN A 376 37.38 6.17 6.32
C ASN A 376 38.61 7.08 6.53
N GLY A 377 38.48 8.09 7.35
CA GLY A 377 39.57 8.82 7.92
C GLY A 377 39.95 10.10 7.18
N GLU A 378 39.17 11.14 7.34
CA GLU A 378 39.60 12.53 7.47
C GLU A 378 38.52 13.22 8.31
N GLY A 379 38.68 13.14 9.60
CA GLY A 379 38.00 13.91 10.59
C GLY A 379 39.06 14.63 11.40
N GLU A 380 39.27 15.89 11.09
CA GLU A 380 39.74 16.86 12.06
C GLU A 380 38.55 17.37 12.90
#